data_e8e80066b667e06cdab7c09e042d02fb
#
_entry.id   e8e80066b667e06cdab7c09e042d02fb
#
_cell.length_a   1.000
_cell.length_b   1.000
_cell.length_c   1.000
_cell.angle_alpha   90.00
_cell.angle_beta   90.00
_cell.angle_gamma   90.00
#
_symmetry.space_group_name_H-M   'P 1'
#
loop_
_entity.id
_entity.type
_entity.pdbx_description
1 polymer ?
#
loop_
_entity_poly.entity_id
_entity_poly.type
_entity_poly.pdbx_seq_one_letter_code
_entity_poly.pdbx_strand_id
1 'polypeptide(L)'
;MKHHTGSIEVITGSMFCGKTDELIRRLRRATIARQKVQVFKPAIDIRYTAEKVTSHAGSEFDALPIQSAKEILQRLATDTTVVGIDEAQFFDHDIVQISQQLADRGLRVLVAGLDTDFRGEPFGPMPILMAKAEVVDKLHAICMVCGEPASRTQRLVDGQPARYDDPVVIVGADELYEARCRTHHQVPRG
;
A
#
# COMPACT_ATOMS: atom_id res chain seq x y z
N MET A 1 9.00 9.11 -31.76
CA MET A 1 8.10 8.84 -30.62
C MET A 1 8.90 8.05 -29.57
N LYS A 2 9.09 8.58 -28.37
CA LYS A 2 9.65 7.78 -27.27
C LYS A 2 8.55 6.81 -26.82
N HIS A 3 8.70 5.52 -27.12
CA HIS A 3 7.88 4.50 -26.50
C HIS A 3 8.22 4.50 -25.01
N HIS A 4 7.38 5.11 -24.19
CA HIS A 4 7.43 4.88 -22.76
C HIS A 4 6.92 3.43 -22.56
N THR A 5 7.83 2.53 -22.27
CA THR A 5 7.46 1.22 -21.73
C THR A 5 6.83 1.49 -20.37
N GLY A 6 5.59 1.06 -20.17
CA GLY A 6 4.96 1.12 -18.85
C GLY A 6 5.71 0.24 -17.85
N SER A 7 5.46 0.45 -16.58
CA SER A 7 6.11 -0.30 -15.50
C SER A 7 5.22 -0.39 -14.27
N ILE A 8 5.44 -1.40 -13.46
CA ILE A 8 4.87 -1.54 -12.12
C ILE A 8 6.00 -1.33 -11.11
N GLU A 9 5.82 -0.38 -10.22
CA GLU A 9 6.74 -0.11 -9.10
C GLU A 9 5.99 -0.34 -7.79
N VAL A 10 6.45 -1.27 -6.97
CA VAL A 10 5.85 -1.60 -5.68
C VAL A 10 6.66 -1.00 -4.54
N ILE A 11 5.99 -0.27 -3.67
CA ILE A 11 6.51 0.30 -2.44
C ILE A 11 5.87 -0.45 -1.28
N THR A 12 6.64 -1.21 -0.54
CA THR A 12 6.10 -2.11 0.47
C THR A 12 6.89 -2.08 1.79
N GLY A 13 6.42 -2.81 2.79
CA GLY A 13 7.01 -2.92 4.12
C GLY A 13 5.96 -2.84 5.22
N SER A 14 6.39 -2.86 6.49
CA SER A 14 5.50 -2.79 7.65
C SER A 14 4.76 -1.46 7.78
N MET A 15 3.81 -1.35 8.70
CA MET A 15 3.28 -0.05 9.11
C MET A 15 4.43 0.85 9.61
N PHE A 16 4.27 2.15 9.49
CA PHE A 16 5.19 3.20 9.91
C PHE A 16 6.55 3.25 9.16
N CYS A 17 6.71 2.51 8.06
CA CYS A 17 7.95 2.54 7.28
C CYS A 17 8.01 3.64 6.20
N GLY A 18 6.97 4.49 6.07
CA GLY A 18 6.96 5.60 5.13
C GLY A 18 6.50 5.28 3.71
N LYS A 19 5.75 4.19 3.48
CA LYS A 19 5.24 3.81 2.14
C LYS A 19 4.44 4.93 1.48
N THR A 20 3.47 5.48 2.20
CA THR A 20 2.60 6.55 1.70
C THR A 20 3.38 7.83 1.41
N ASP A 21 4.37 8.18 2.24
CA ASP A 21 5.26 9.31 1.98
C ASP A 21 6.06 9.12 0.67
N GLU A 22 6.61 7.92 0.46
CA GLU A 22 7.37 7.59 -0.75
C GLU A 22 6.45 7.57 -1.98
N LEU A 23 5.24 7.02 -1.87
CA LEU A 23 4.24 7.09 -2.94
C LEU A 23 3.95 8.54 -3.30
N ILE A 24 3.60 9.38 -2.34
CA ILE A 24 3.31 10.81 -2.55
C ILE A 24 4.51 11.53 -3.16
N ARG A 25 5.72 11.24 -2.71
CA ARG A 25 6.96 11.80 -3.27
C ARG A 25 7.10 11.48 -4.77
N ARG A 26 6.85 10.22 -5.18
CA ARG A 26 6.90 9.81 -6.60
C ARG A 26 5.80 10.47 -7.42
N LEU A 27 4.56 10.53 -6.89
CA LEU A 27 3.43 11.18 -7.55
C LEU A 27 3.68 12.67 -7.78
N ARG A 28 4.19 13.38 -6.76
CA ARG A 28 4.56 14.81 -6.88
C ARG A 28 5.65 15.03 -7.94
N ARG A 29 6.66 14.16 -8.00
CA ARG A 29 7.70 14.24 -9.04
C ARG A 29 7.12 14.05 -10.43
N ALA A 30 6.18 13.12 -10.61
CA ALA A 30 5.46 12.92 -11.86
C ALA A 30 4.67 14.17 -12.27
N THR A 31 3.97 14.79 -11.32
CA THR A 31 3.23 16.05 -11.54
C THR A 31 4.16 17.21 -11.94
N ILE A 32 5.31 17.36 -11.28
CA ILE A 32 6.34 18.36 -11.65
C ILE A 32 6.83 18.12 -13.08
N ALA A 33 6.96 16.84 -13.48
CA ALA A 33 7.33 16.44 -14.84
C ALA A 33 6.16 16.59 -15.85
N ARG A 34 5.06 17.24 -15.44
CA ARG A 34 3.85 17.48 -16.27
C ARG A 34 3.15 16.19 -16.75
N GLN A 35 3.38 15.08 -16.04
CA GLN A 35 2.65 13.84 -16.28
C GLN A 35 1.25 13.94 -15.67
N LYS A 36 0.28 13.27 -16.30
CA LYS A 36 -1.09 13.18 -15.80
C LYS A 36 -1.20 12.03 -14.80
N VAL A 37 -1.53 12.37 -13.57
CA VAL A 37 -1.55 11.46 -12.42
C VAL A 37 -2.98 11.24 -11.94
N GLN A 38 -3.35 9.98 -11.75
CA GLN A 38 -4.56 9.60 -10.99
C GLN A 38 -4.18 8.62 -9.88
N VAL A 39 -4.82 8.76 -8.73
CA VAL A 39 -4.56 7.91 -7.56
C VAL A 39 -5.85 7.25 -7.09
N PHE A 40 -5.76 5.98 -6.75
CA PHE A 40 -6.86 5.16 -6.27
C PHE A 40 -6.52 4.54 -4.92
N LYS A 41 -7.53 4.35 -4.07
CA LYS A 41 -7.42 3.64 -2.80
C LYS A 41 -8.68 2.83 -2.53
N PRO A 42 -8.61 1.75 -1.73
CA PRO A 42 -9.81 0.99 -1.39
C PRO A 42 -10.74 1.79 -0.48
N ALA A 43 -12.03 1.74 -0.74
CA ALA A 43 -13.08 2.30 0.13
C ALA A 43 -13.45 1.27 1.22
N ILE A 44 -12.59 1.10 2.22
CA ILE A 44 -12.76 0.09 3.29
C ILE A 44 -13.82 0.53 4.30
N ASP A 45 -13.93 1.83 4.58
CA ASP A 45 -14.91 2.39 5.50
C ASP A 45 -15.52 3.66 4.90
N ILE A 46 -16.84 3.66 4.75
CA ILE A 46 -17.62 4.79 4.23
C ILE A 46 -17.46 6.04 5.11
N ARG A 47 -17.09 5.88 6.39
CA ARG A 47 -16.88 6.97 7.34
C ARG A 47 -15.56 7.72 7.13
N TYR A 48 -14.60 7.15 6.40
CA TYR A 48 -13.30 7.74 6.08
C TYR A 48 -13.13 7.95 4.56
N THR A 49 -14.16 8.40 3.88
CA THR A 49 -14.13 8.79 2.45
C THR A 49 -13.36 10.09 2.22
N ALA A 50 -12.22 10.26 2.89
CA ALA A 50 -11.31 11.33 2.50
C ALA A 50 -10.82 11.04 1.08
N GLU A 51 -11.11 11.94 0.14
CA GLU A 51 -10.63 11.90 -1.25
C GLU A 51 -9.13 12.21 -1.34
N LYS A 52 -8.35 11.70 -0.37
CA LYS A 52 -6.91 11.94 -0.26
C LYS A 52 -6.20 10.71 0.28
N VAL A 53 -4.99 10.53 -0.19
CA VAL A 53 -3.96 9.71 0.47
C VAL A 53 -3.21 10.63 1.43
N THR A 54 -3.14 10.26 2.70
CA THR A 54 -2.46 11.05 3.74
C THR A 54 -1.41 10.18 4.43
N SER A 55 -0.17 10.67 4.48
CA SER A 55 0.89 10.00 5.21
C SER A 55 0.83 10.34 6.71
N HIS A 56 1.49 9.52 7.55
CA HIS A 56 1.65 9.82 8.98
C HIS A 56 2.38 11.15 9.24
N ALA A 57 3.21 11.60 8.31
CA ALA A 57 3.89 12.90 8.37
C ALA A 57 3.01 14.07 7.88
N GLY A 58 1.74 13.83 7.53
CA GLY A 58 0.80 14.86 7.10
C GLY A 58 0.91 15.27 5.63
N SER A 59 1.70 14.57 4.81
CA SER A 59 1.69 14.77 3.35
C SER A 59 0.41 14.23 2.75
N GLU A 60 -0.18 14.99 1.80
CA GLU A 60 -1.45 14.62 1.15
C GLU A 60 -1.33 14.63 -0.37
N PHE A 61 -2.14 13.79 -1.02
CA PHE A 61 -2.37 13.77 -2.46
C PHE A 61 -3.81 13.32 -2.74
N ASP A 62 -4.47 13.94 -3.72
CA ASP A 62 -5.85 13.59 -4.06
C ASP A 62 -5.93 12.14 -4.55
N ALA A 63 -6.91 11.39 -4.06
CA ALA A 63 -7.12 9.99 -4.39
C ALA A 63 -8.61 9.65 -4.46
N LEU A 64 -8.96 8.80 -5.41
CA LEU A 64 -10.33 8.33 -5.61
C LEU A 64 -10.54 7.04 -4.80
N PRO A 65 -11.46 7.02 -3.82
CA PRO A 65 -11.87 5.79 -3.16
C PRO A 65 -12.72 4.95 -4.12
N ILE A 66 -12.42 3.65 -4.20
CA ILE A 66 -13.09 2.68 -5.09
C ILE A 66 -13.41 1.39 -4.33
N GLN A 67 -14.50 0.72 -4.72
CA GLN A 67 -14.97 -0.51 -4.10
C GLN A 67 -14.27 -1.75 -4.65
N SER A 68 -13.86 -1.72 -5.90
CA SER A 68 -13.18 -2.84 -6.57
C SER A 68 -12.07 -2.35 -7.49
N ALA A 69 -11.09 -3.19 -7.73
CA ALA A 69 -9.99 -2.88 -8.63
C ALA A 69 -10.46 -2.58 -10.07
N LYS A 70 -11.57 -3.18 -10.51
CA LYS A 70 -12.15 -2.96 -11.85
C LYS A 70 -12.60 -1.52 -12.09
N GLU A 71 -12.95 -0.79 -11.04
CA GLU A 71 -13.34 0.62 -11.16
C GLU A 71 -12.19 1.50 -11.64
N ILE A 72 -10.93 1.09 -11.45
CA ILE A 72 -9.77 1.82 -11.97
C ILE A 72 -9.92 2.00 -13.49
N LEU A 73 -10.21 0.92 -14.20
CA LEU A 73 -10.34 0.96 -15.67
C LEU A 73 -11.52 1.82 -16.13
N GLN A 74 -12.58 1.89 -15.33
CA GLN A 74 -13.79 2.67 -15.63
C GLN A 74 -13.60 4.18 -15.37
N ARG A 75 -12.78 4.52 -14.37
CA ARG A 75 -12.55 5.90 -13.93
C ARG A 75 -11.25 6.50 -14.44
N LEU A 76 -10.47 5.72 -15.20
CA LEU A 76 -9.20 6.17 -15.75
C LEU A 76 -9.43 7.20 -16.86
N ALA A 77 -8.91 8.40 -16.71
CA ALA A 77 -8.95 9.42 -17.75
C ALA A 77 -8.02 9.03 -18.91
N THR A 78 -8.42 9.40 -20.13
CA THR A 78 -7.72 9.00 -21.36
C THR A 78 -6.30 9.55 -21.50
N ASP A 79 -6.01 10.65 -20.82
CA ASP A 79 -4.71 11.31 -20.82
C ASP A 79 -3.82 10.93 -19.62
N THR A 80 -4.28 10.03 -18.74
CA THR A 80 -3.51 9.55 -17.59
C THR A 80 -2.26 8.79 -18.06
N THR A 81 -1.12 9.12 -17.48
CA THR A 81 0.17 8.46 -17.75
C THR A 81 0.79 7.80 -16.52
N VAL A 82 0.37 8.22 -15.33
CA VAL A 82 0.82 7.66 -14.05
C VAL A 82 -0.39 7.32 -13.19
N VAL A 83 -0.43 6.09 -12.71
CA VAL A 83 -1.47 5.61 -11.77
C VAL A 83 -0.83 5.29 -10.43
N GLY A 84 -1.34 5.90 -9.36
CA GLY A 84 -1.01 5.55 -7.98
C GLY A 84 -2.10 4.65 -7.37
N ILE A 85 -1.69 3.65 -6.63
CA ILE A 85 -2.59 2.75 -5.88
C ILE A 85 -2.05 2.66 -4.47
N ASP A 86 -2.82 3.13 -3.49
CA ASP A 86 -2.44 3.02 -2.07
C ASP A 86 -3.25 1.93 -1.37
N GLU A 87 -2.74 1.41 -0.25
CA GLU A 87 -3.34 0.36 0.57
C GLU A 87 -3.75 -0.89 -0.26
N ALA A 88 -2.89 -1.26 -1.21
CA ALA A 88 -3.18 -2.28 -2.21
C ALA A 88 -3.48 -3.67 -1.63
N GLN A 89 -3.03 -3.99 -0.41
CA GLN A 89 -3.32 -5.24 0.30
C GLN A 89 -4.82 -5.47 0.54
N PHE A 90 -5.63 -4.41 0.50
CA PHE A 90 -7.07 -4.50 0.72
C PHE A 90 -7.90 -4.66 -0.55
N PHE A 91 -7.28 -4.60 -1.72
CA PHE A 91 -7.96 -4.92 -2.98
C PHE A 91 -8.11 -6.44 -3.18
N ASP A 92 -9.07 -6.81 -4.02
CA ASP A 92 -9.16 -8.16 -4.55
C ASP A 92 -7.97 -8.49 -5.48
N HIS A 93 -7.79 -9.77 -5.82
CA HIS A 93 -6.70 -10.22 -6.68
C HIS A 93 -6.76 -9.68 -8.12
N ASP A 94 -7.90 -9.14 -8.57
CA ASP A 94 -8.03 -8.51 -9.89
C ASP A 94 -7.09 -7.31 -10.03
N ILE A 95 -6.66 -6.67 -8.93
CA ILE A 95 -5.69 -5.56 -8.95
C ILE A 95 -4.37 -5.95 -9.63
N VAL A 96 -3.96 -7.22 -9.52
CA VAL A 96 -2.72 -7.73 -10.15
C VAL A 96 -2.83 -7.66 -11.67
N GLN A 97 -3.94 -8.20 -12.20
CA GLN A 97 -4.17 -8.20 -13.64
C GLN A 97 -4.39 -6.78 -14.18
N ILE A 98 -5.11 -5.96 -13.44
CA ILE A 98 -5.36 -4.56 -13.81
C ILE A 98 -4.06 -3.76 -13.83
N SER A 99 -3.18 -3.93 -12.85
CA SER A 99 -1.86 -3.27 -12.83
C SER A 99 -1.03 -3.65 -14.05
N GLN A 100 -1.04 -4.93 -14.45
CA GLN A 100 -0.36 -5.39 -15.67
C GLN A 100 -0.98 -4.77 -16.93
N GLN A 101 -2.31 -4.79 -17.07
CA GLN A 101 -2.99 -4.17 -18.21
C GLN A 101 -2.67 -2.68 -18.34
N LEU A 102 -2.56 -1.95 -17.23
CA LEU A 102 -2.18 -0.54 -17.24
C LEU A 102 -0.73 -0.37 -17.70
N ALA A 103 0.19 -1.18 -17.18
CA ALA A 103 1.59 -1.15 -17.58
C ALA A 103 1.77 -1.54 -19.07
N ASP A 104 1.08 -2.59 -19.54
CA ASP A 104 1.10 -3.00 -20.95
C ASP A 104 0.59 -1.89 -21.91
N ARG A 105 -0.29 -1.02 -21.41
CA ARG A 105 -0.76 0.18 -22.14
C ARG A 105 0.21 1.36 -22.07
N GLY A 106 1.39 1.18 -21.48
CA GLY A 106 2.43 2.20 -21.37
C GLY A 106 2.32 3.13 -20.15
N LEU A 107 1.45 2.83 -19.17
CA LEU A 107 1.33 3.64 -17.95
C LEU A 107 2.38 3.23 -16.93
N ARG A 108 2.84 4.20 -16.15
CA ARG A 108 3.63 3.96 -14.94
C ARG A 108 2.67 3.71 -13.77
N VAL A 109 2.72 2.52 -13.19
CA VAL A 109 1.85 2.09 -12.08
C VAL A 109 2.66 2.05 -10.79
N LEU A 110 2.32 2.91 -9.84
CA LEU A 110 2.93 2.99 -8.51
C LEU A 110 1.99 2.35 -7.50
N VAL A 111 2.42 1.27 -6.87
CA VAL A 111 1.59 0.50 -5.91
C VAL A 111 2.22 0.57 -4.54
N ALA A 112 1.48 1.01 -3.53
CA ALA A 112 1.89 0.99 -2.14
C ALA A 112 1.00 0.06 -1.32
N GLY A 113 1.59 -0.72 -0.41
CA GLY A 113 0.84 -1.62 0.47
C GLY A 113 1.71 -2.42 1.43
N LEU A 114 1.06 -3.02 2.42
CA LEU A 114 1.68 -3.92 3.39
C LEU A 114 2.01 -5.26 2.73
N ASP A 115 3.24 -5.73 2.83
CA ASP A 115 3.65 -7.03 2.30
C ASP A 115 3.14 -8.20 3.15
N THR A 116 3.04 -7.98 4.47
CA THR A 116 2.53 -8.96 5.43
C THR A 116 1.49 -8.34 6.35
N ASP A 117 0.56 -9.17 6.83
CA ASP A 117 -0.36 -8.81 7.89
C ASP A 117 0.33 -8.80 9.28
N PHE A 118 -0.43 -8.55 10.35
CA PHE A 118 0.11 -8.51 11.72
C PHE A 118 0.69 -9.85 12.17
N ARG A 119 0.28 -10.97 11.56
CA ARG A 119 0.80 -12.32 11.85
C ARG A 119 2.15 -12.57 11.17
N GLY A 120 2.56 -11.70 10.25
CA GLY A 120 3.73 -11.88 9.41
C GLY A 120 3.45 -12.76 8.20
N GLU A 121 2.17 -13.07 7.92
CA GLU A 121 1.76 -13.83 6.73
C GLU A 121 1.59 -12.90 5.51
N PRO A 122 1.78 -13.41 4.28
CA PRO A 122 1.58 -12.64 3.06
C PRO A 122 0.21 -11.96 3.02
N PHE A 123 0.14 -10.68 2.65
CA PHE A 123 -1.10 -9.92 2.70
C PHE A 123 -1.72 -9.69 1.32
N GLY A 124 -2.90 -10.27 1.11
CA GLY A 124 -3.72 -10.06 -0.09
C GLY A 124 -2.96 -10.26 -1.41
N PRO A 125 -3.13 -9.36 -2.38
CA PRO A 125 -2.49 -9.46 -3.69
C PRO A 125 -1.00 -9.04 -3.69
N MET A 126 -0.48 -8.45 -2.60
CA MET A 126 0.86 -7.85 -2.55
C MET A 126 1.98 -8.81 -2.96
N PRO A 127 2.03 -10.09 -2.54
CA PRO A 127 3.12 -10.99 -2.95
C PRO A 127 3.19 -11.19 -4.46
N ILE A 128 2.03 -11.24 -5.12
CA ILE A 128 1.97 -11.41 -6.58
C ILE A 128 2.35 -10.11 -7.29
N LEU A 129 1.88 -8.96 -6.79
CA LEU A 129 2.28 -7.64 -7.30
C LEU A 129 3.80 -7.45 -7.21
N MET A 130 4.41 -7.80 -6.08
CA MET A 130 5.86 -7.73 -5.89
C MET A 130 6.61 -8.64 -6.87
N ALA A 131 6.10 -9.85 -7.14
CA ALA A 131 6.72 -10.78 -8.08
C ALA A 131 6.63 -10.31 -9.55
N LYS A 132 5.64 -9.48 -9.89
CA LYS A 132 5.38 -9.00 -11.26
C LYS A 132 5.92 -7.60 -11.54
N ALA A 133 6.32 -6.88 -10.51
CA ALA A 133 6.84 -5.51 -10.64
C ALA A 133 8.26 -5.48 -11.21
N GLU A 134 8.55 -4.47 -12.02
CA GLU A 134 9.91 -4.15 -12.47
C GLU A 134 10.77 -3.58 -11.35
N VAL A 135 10.14 -2.90 -10.36
CA VAL A 135 10.83 -2.33 -9.19
C VAL A 135 10.07 -2.66 -7.92
N VAL A 136 10.78 -3.14 -6.92
CA VAL A 136 10.23 -3.39 -5.57
C VAL A 136 11.13 -2.73 -4.54
N ASP A 137 10.58 -1.73 -3.84
CA ASP A 137 11.24 -1.07 -2.71
C ASP A 137 10.59 -1.52 -1.41
N LYS A 138 11.30 -2.38 -0.69
CA LYS A 138 10.88 -2.85 0.64
C LYS A 138 11.49 -1.95 1.72
N LEU A 139 10.66 -1.07 2.25
CA LEU A 139 11.03 -0.12 3.28
C LEU A 139 11.00 -0.76 4.67
N HIS A 140 11.82 -0.22 5.56
CA HIS A 140 11.87 -0.63 6.96
C HIS A 140 11.49 0.54 7.88
N ALA A 141 10.71 0.23 8.90
CA ALA A 141 10.48 1.14 10.02
C ALA A 141 11.59 0.96 11.08
N ILE A 142 11.40 1.58 12.23
CA ILE A 142 12.27 1.42 13.39
C ILE A 142 11.53 0.58 14.44
N CYS A 143 12.18 -0.45 14.94
CA CYS A 143 11.63 -1.32 15.98
C CYS A 143 11.41 -0.52 17.27
N MET A 144 10.17 -0.49 17.75
CA MET A 144 9.81 0.25 18.98
C MET A 144 10.44 -0.33 20.25
N VAL A 145 11.03 -1.53 20.19
CA VAL A 145 11.68 -2.17 21.34
C VAL A 145 13.18 -1.93 21.38
N CYS A 146 13.87 -2.07 20.25
CA CYS A 146 15.35 -2.07 20.23
C CYS A 146 15.98 -1.02 19.30
N GLY A 147 15.19 -0.24 18.55
CA GLY A 147 15.71 0.77 17.63
C GLY A 147 16.29 0.22 16.31
N GLU A 148 16.36 -1.08 16.12
CA GLU A 148 16.86 -1.71 14.89
C GLU A 148 15.84 -1.64 13.75
N PRO A 149 16.23 -1.87 12.49
CA PRO A 149 15.29 -1.92 11.37
C PRO A 149 14.15 -2.92 11.60
N ALA A 150 12.92 -2.46 11.39
CA ALA A 150 11.70 -3.23 11.59
C ALA A 150 11.01 -3.55 10.28
N SER A 151 10.68 -4.82 10.07
CA SER A 151 9.96 -5.32 8.89
C SER A 151 8.63 -5.98 9.23
N ARG A 152 8.19 -5.89 10.47
CA ARG A 152 6.97 -6.52 10.97
C ARG A 152 6.02 -5.48 11.54
N THR A 153 4.73 -5.71 11.33
CA THR A 153 3.67 -4.94 11.99
C THR A 153 3.19 -5.73 13.20
N GLN A 154 3.42 -5.23 14.39
CA GLN A 154 2.89 -5.77 15.63
C GLN A 154 1.54 -5.15 15.92
N ARG A 155 0.51 -5.98 16.10
CA ARG A 155 -0.79 -5.55 16.60
C ARG A 155 -0.89 -5.81 18.10
N LEU A 156 -1.44 -4.86 18.83
CA LEU A 156 -1.68 -4.94 20.25
C LEU A 156 -3.19 -4.78 20.53
N VAL A 157 -3.71 -5.64 21.38
CA VAL A 157 -5.07 -5.58 21.92
C VAL A 157 -4.93 -5.44 23.43
N ASP A 158 -5.44 -4.37 24.01
CA ASP A 158 -5.28 -4.04 25.44
C ASP A 158 -3.80 -4.10 25.90
N GLY A 159 -2.87 -3.65 25.05
CA GLY A 159 -1.45 -3.64 25.33
C GLY A 159 -0.74 -5.00 25.21
N GLN A 160 -1.46 -6.06 24.86
CA GLN A 160 -0.91 -7.41 24.65
C GLN A 160 -0.82 -7.76 23.18
N PRO A 161 0.14 -8.59 22.74
CA PRO A 161 0.21 -9.08 21.38
C PRO A 161 -1.08 -9.76 20.95
N ALA A 162 -1.64 -9.36 19.81
CA ALA A 162 -2.79 -10.00 19.21
C ALA A 162 -2.49 -11.46 18.91
N ARG A 163 -3.50 -12.33 19.04
CA ARG A 163 -3.37 -13.76 18.79
C ARG A 163 -3.40 -14.05 17.29
N TYR A 164 -2.77 -15.14 16.88
CA TYR A 164 -2.73 -15.56 15.47
C TYR A 164 -4.12 -15.72 14.86
N ASP A 165 -5.10 -16.19 15.65
CA ASP A 165 -6.47 -16.44 15.21
C ASP A 165 -7.38 -15.20 15.22
N ASP A 166 -6.86 -14.06 15.69
CA ASP A 166 -7.62 -12.80 15.65
C ASP A 166 -7.85 -12.35 14.20
N PRO A 167 -8.99 -11.69 13.90
CA PRO A 167 -9.29 -11.20 12.57
C PRO A 167 -8.17 -10.30 12.02
N VAL A 168 -7.82 -10.49 10.73
CA VAL A 168 -6.74 -9.70 10.09
C VAL A 168 -7.13 -8.24 9.90
N VAL A 169 -8.39 -8.01 9.56
CA VAL A 169 -8.95 -6.66 9.33
C VAL A 169 -10.07 -6.44 10.33
N ILE A 170 -9.96 -5.38 11.12
CA ILE A 170 -11.05 -4.93 12.00
C ILE A 170 -11.36 -3.48 11.64
N VAL A 171 -12.63 -3.19 11.40
CA VAL A 171 -13.11 -1.86 11.09
C VAL A 171 -13.64 -1.23 12.38
N GLY A 172 -13.07 -0.08 12.79
CA GLY A 172 -13.62 0.75 13.86
C GLY A 172 -13.25 0.37 15.28
N ALA A 173 -12.21 -0.45 15.49
CA ALA A 173 -11.65 -0.69 16.82
C ALA A 173 -10.46 0.25 17.10
N ASP A 174 -10.30 0.64 18.36
CA ASP A 174 -9.12 1.35 18.87
C ASP A 174 -7.95 0.37 18.96
N GLU A 175 -7.34 0.06 17.82
CA GLU A 175 -6.22 -0.86 17.73
C GLU A 175 -4.91 -0.09 17.74
N LEU A 176 -3.97 -0.60 18.52
CA LEU A 176 -2.62 -0.08 18.54
C LEU A 176 -1.72 -0.98 17.67
N TYR A 177 -0.99 -0.36 16.77
CA TYR A 177 0.02 -1.02 15.96
C TYR A 177 1.40 -0.43 16.25
N GLU A 178 2.41 -1.29 16.19
CA GLU A 178 3.81 -0.91 16.35
C GLU A 178 4.66 -1.56 15.27
N ALA A 179 5.77 -0.91 14.90
CA ALA A 179 6.78 -1.53 14.09
C ALA A 179 7.73 -2.38 14.96
N ARG A 180 7.97 -3.63 14.57
CA ARG A 180 8.86 -4.55 15.28
C ARG A 180 9.85 -5.23 14.33
N CYS A 181 11.05 -5.49 14.80
CA CYS A 181 11.98 -6.39 14.11
C CYS A 181 11.54 -7.85 14.31
N ARG A 182 12.13 -8.76 13.56
CA ARG A 182 11.79 -10.21 13.63
C ARG A 182 11.90 -10.77 15.06
N THR A 183 12.89 -10.34 15.83
CA THR A 183 13.15 -10.83 17.20
C THR A 183 12.07 -10.39 18.19
N HIS A 184 11.51 -9.18 18.00
CA HIS A 184 10.55 -8.59 18.93
C HIS A 184 9.09 -8.69 18.48
N HIS A 185 8.85 -9.25 17.29
CA HIS A 185 7.50 -9.52 16.79
C HIS A 185 6.93 -10.78 17.44
N GLN A 186 5.78 -10.64 18.09
CA GLN A 186 5.12 -11.71 18.84
C GLN A 186 3.70 -11.92 18.35
N VAL A 187 3.37 -13.17 18.03
CA VAL A 187 2.03 -13.60 17.63
C VAL A 187 1.72 -14.90 18.34
N PRO A 188 1.10 -14.86 19.54
CA PRO A 188 0.75 -16.06 20.30
C PRO A 188 -0.18 -16.96 19.49
N ARG A 189 0.15 -18.24 19.46
CA ARG A 189 -0.73 -19.31 18.94
C ARG A 189 -1.36 -20.01 20.14
N GLY A 190 -2.67 -20.19 20.11
CA GLY A 190 -3.44 -20.78 21.19
C GLY A 190 -3.06 -22.21 21.53
#